data_6ba9f36ee28e6782f532d9b16a780714
#
_entry.id   6ba9f36ee28e6782f532d9b16a780714
#
_cell.length_a   1.000
_cell.length_b   1.000
_cell.length_c   1.000
_cell.angle_alpha   90.00
_cell.angle_beta   90.00
_cell.angle_gamma   90.00
#
_symmetry.space_group_name_H-M   'P 1'
#
loop_
_entity.id
_entity.type
_entity.pdbx_description
1 polymer ?
#
loop_
_entity_poly.entity_id
_entity_poly.type
_entity_poly.pdbx_seq_one_letter_code
_entity_poly.pdbx_strand_id
1 'polypeptide(L)'
;GFNKLRTMFGYYDQGRGEFVLPKNHIAYDYQMAIPMSVANQLIADLLHSDAPQFGGVGTYVEKQRGRVLSGEISVEELRADTQRRVKNGDISFRETLLGGCTKFGRCNSFLLGDFLSCLTCESAVIKLERIEVVISDSRSELLMYTQASGERQIVEKEIERLSDFLRLKTTER
;
A
#
# COMPACT_ATOMS: atom_id res chain seq x y z
N GLY A 1 -22.28 -30.08 20.73
CA GLY A 1 -21.42 -28.97 21.07
C GLY A 1 -20.41 -28.59 19.95
N PHE A 2 -19.81 -29.57 19.31
CA PHE A 2 -18.76 -29.35 18.26
C PHE A 2 -19.29 -28.65 17.00
N ASN A 3 -20.50 -28.96 16.56
CA ASN A 3 -21.08 -28.33 15.38
C ASN A 3 -21.41 -26.85 15.58
N LYS A 4 -21.72 -26.43 16.81
CA LYS A 4 -22.02 -25.04 17.14
C LYS A 4 -20.76 -24.16 17.14
N LEU A 5 -19.62 -24.71 17.53
CA LEU A 5 -18.32 -24.03 17.47
C LEU A 5 -17.83 -23.86 16.03
N ARG A 6 -18.03 -24.88 15.18
CA ARG A 6 -17.70 -24.80 13.75
C ARG A 6 -18.47 -23.69 13.02
N THR A 7 -19.75 -23.51 13.32
CA THR A 7 -20.55 -22.44 12.73
C THR A 7 -20.21 -21.06 13.26
N MET A 8 -19.62 -20.96 14.47
CA MET A 8 -19.30 -19.68 15.10
C MET A 8 -17.91 -19.16 14.71
N PHE A 9 -16.93 -20.06 14.51
CA PHE A 9 -15.54 -19.70 14.22
C PHE A 9 -15.09 -19.96 12.77
N GLY A 10 -15.98 -20.52 11.93
CA GLY A 10 -15.63 -20.95 10.60
C GLY A 10 -14.99 -22.34 10.57
N TYR A 11 -14.59 -22.79 9.42
CA TYR A 11 -13.91 -24.06 9.21
C TYR A 11 -12.92 -23.94 8.05
N TYR A 12 -11.91 -24.80 8.08
CA TYR A 12 -10.95 -24.92 7.00
C TYR A 12 -11.51 -25.87 5.93
N ASP A 13 -11.71 -25.36 4.72
CA ASP A 13 -12.14 -26.16 3.58
C ASP A 13 -10.91 -26.81 2.94
N GLN A 14 -10.74 -28.11 3.23
CA GLN A 14 -9.62 -28.88 2.70
C GLN A 14 -9.66 -29.02 1.17
N GLY A 15 -10.83 -28.95 0.55
CA GLY A 15 -10.99 -29.02 -0.91
C GLY A 15 -10.51 -27.76 -1.63
N ARG A 16 -10.59 -26.61 -0.96
CA ARG A 16 -10.17 -25.30 -1.51
C ARG A 16 -8.87 -24.78 -0.91
N GLY A 17 -8.39 -25.40 0.17
CA GLY A 17 -7.22 -24.94 0.88
C GLY A 17 -7.38 -23.61 1.60
N GLU A 18 -8.62 -23.22 1.94
CA GLU A 18 -8.92 -21.92 2.55
C GLU A 18 -9.77 -22.05 3.82
N PHE A 19 -9.69 -21.04 4.69
CA PHE A 19 -10.53 -20.94 5.87
C PHE A 19 -11.83 -20.23 5.53
N VAL A 20 -12.96 -20.93 5.75
CA VAL A 20 -14.30 -20.42 5.44
C VAL A 20 -14.97 -19.90 6.70
N LEU A 21 -15.35 -18.62 6.69
CA LEU A 21 -16.14 -18.00 7.75
C LEU A 21 -17.64 -18.19 7.50
N PRO A 22 -18.45 -18.42 8.57
CA PRO A 22 -19.90 -18.40 8.44
C PRO A 22 -20.37 -17.02 7.96
N LYS A 23 -21.39 -16.99 7.08
CA LYS A 23 -21.94 -15.74 6.53
C LYS A 23 -22.50 -14.77 7.57
N ASN A 24 -22.89 -15.28 8.74
CA ASN A 24 -23.41 -14.50 9.86
C ASN A 24 -22.30 -14.09 10.87
N HIS A 25 -21.04 -14.34 10.55
CA HIS A 25 -19.92 -13.95 11.39
C HIS A 25 -19.46 -12.54 11.00
N ILE A 26 -19.27 -11.65 11.99
CA ILE A 26 -18.85 -10.27 11.76
C ILE A 26 -17.56 -10.17 10.92
N ALA A 27 -16.63 -11.11 11.08
CA ALA A 27 -15.42 -11.17 10.27
C ALA A 27 -15.69 -11.52 8.79
N TYR A 28 -16.83 -12.19 8.46
CA TYR A 28 -17.23 -12.43 7.08
C TYR A 28 -17.62 -11.11 6.39
N ASP A 29 -18.42 -10.27 7.06
CA ASP A 29 -18.79 -8.96 6.54
C ASP A 29 -17.56 -8.08 6.34
N TYR A 30 -16.61 -8.14 7.30
CA TYR A 30 -15.33 -7.46 7.19
C TYR A 30 -14.51 -7.94 5.99
N GLN A 31 -14.40 -9.26 5.81
CA GLN A 31 -13.68 -9.86 4.69
C GLN A 31 -14.31 -9.51 3.33
N MET A 32 -15.64 -9.42 3.26
CA MET A 32 -16.34 -9.02 2.06
C MET A 32 -16.22 -7.51 1.78
N ALA A 33 -16.04 -6.69 2.82
CA ALA A 33 -15.85 -5.25 2.69
C ALA A 33 -14.43 -4.86 2.22
N ILE A 34 -13.40 -5.69 2.48
CA ILE A 34 -12.01 -5.40 2.11
C ILE A 34 -11.84 -5.08 0.62
N PRO A 35 -12.37 -5.88 -0.34
CA PRO A 35 -12.22 -5.57 -1.75
C PRO A 35 -12.81 -4.23 -2.15
N MET A 36 -13.92 -3.83 -1.54
CA MET A 36 -14.54 -2.52 -1.76
C MET A 36 -13.68 -1.40 -1.19
N SER A 37 -13.18 -1.57 0.03
CA SER A 37 -12.31 -0.59 0.69
C SER A 37 -11.02 -0.36 -0.11
N VAL A 38 -10.36 -1.43 -0.55
CA VAL A 38 -9.14 -1.35 -1.38
C VAL A 38 -9.42 -0.65 -2.71
N ALA A 39 -10.53 -1.00 -3.38
CA ALA A 39 -10.90 -0.36 -4.63
C ALA A 39 -11.20 1.13 -4.44
N ASN A 40 -11.92 1.50 -3.40
CA ASN A 40 -12.21 2.90 -3.09
C ASN A 40 -10.94 3.69 -2.78
N GLN A 41 -10.01 3.12 -2.01
CA GLN A 41 -8.74 3.77 -1.70
C GLN A 41 -7.90 4.01 -2.96
N LEU A 42 -7.74 2.99 -3.81
CA LEU A 42 -6.99 3.12 -5.07
C LEU A 42 -7.64 4.13 -6.02
N ILE A 43 -8.97 4.18 -6.08
CA ILE A 43 -9.69 5.14 -6.91
C ILE A 43 -9.61 6.54 -6.32
N ALA A 44 -9.69 6.70 -5.00
CA ALA A 44 -9.50 7.99 -4.34
C ALA A 44 -8.09 8.53 -4.63
N ASP A 45 -7.06 7.71 -4.49
CA ASP A 45 -5.68 8.08 -4.83
C ASP A 45 -5.54 8.46 -6.31
N LEU A 46 -6.27 7.78 -7.19
CA LEU A 46 -6.22 8.01 -8.63
C LEU A 46 -6.91 9.33 -9.05
N LEU A 47 -8.04 9.66 -8.43
CA LEU A 47 -8.88 10.78 -8.85
C LEU A 47 -8.64 12.07 -8.04
N HIS A 48 -8.23 11.95 -6.77
CA HIS A 48 -8.14 13.09 -5.85
C HIS A 48 -6.71 13.54 -5.54
N SER A 49 -5.70 12.78 -5.95
CA SER A 49 -4.32 13.21 -5.83
C SER A 49 -3.89 13.91 -7.11
N ASP A 50 -3.64 15.22 -7.06
CA ASP A 50 -3.04 15.97 -8.18
C ASP A 50 -1.54 15.68 -8.30
N ALA A 51 -0.94 15.12 -7.26
CA ALA A 51 0.46 14.74 -7.26
C ALA A 51 0.69 13.40 -7.97
N PRO A 52 1.71 13.28 -8.82
CA PRO A 52 2.04 12.03 -9.49
C PRO A 52 2.51 10.99 -8.49
N GLN A 53 2.16 9.74 -8.78
CA GLN A 53 2.55 8.59 -8.00
C GLN A 53 3.68 7.83 -8.68
N PHE A 54 4.66 7.39 -7.91
CA PHE A 54 5.86 6.68 -8.36
C PHE A 54 5.91 5.25 -7.81
N GLY A 55 6.95 4.51 -8.23
CA GLY A 55 7.06 3.08 -7.92
C GLY A 55 6.35 2.22 -8.96
N GLY A 56 6.50 0.91 -8.86
CA GLY A 56 5.96 -0.02 -9.87
C GLY A 56 4.45 0.11 -10.07
N VAL A 57 3.69 0.17 -8.98
CA VAL A 57 2.24 0.34 -9.05
C VAL A 57 1.83 1.80 -9.22
N GLY A 58 2.60 2.75 -8.70
CA GLY A 58 2.34 4.17 -8.91
C GLY A 58 2.24 4.52 -10.40
N THR A 59 3.17 4.03 -11.20
CA THR A 59 3.14 4.19 -12.67
C THR A 59 1.89 3.57 -13.30
N TYR A 60 1.43 2.43 -12.81
CA TYR A 60 0.17 1.82 -13.26
C TYR A 60 -1.04 2.70 -12.90
N VAL A 61 -1.08 3.24 -11.68
CA VAL A 61 -2.14 4.16 -11.22
C VAL A 61 -2.20 5.41 -12.12
N GLU A 62 -1.05 6.02 -12.43
CA GLU A 62 -0.98 7.17 -13.34
C GLU A 62 -1.51 6.83 -14.75
N LYS A 63 -1.18 5.66 -15.27
CA LYS A 63 -1.73 5.19 -16.55
C LYS A 63 -3.25 5.04 -16.51
N GLN A 64 -3.80 4.47 -15.44
CA GLN A 64 -5.26 4.35 -15.29
C GLN A 64 -5.94 5.73 -15.14
N ARG A 65 -5.30 6.68 -14.45
CA ARG A 65 -5.77 8.08 -14.38
C ARG A 65 -5.93 8.67 -15.79
N GLY A 66 -4.91 8.53 -16.64
CA GLY A 66 -4.97 9.01 -18.01
C GLY A 66 -6.15 8.41 -18.80
N ARG A 67 -6.39 7.10 -18.65
CA ARG A 67 -7.52 6.40 -19.31
C ARG A 67 -8.89 6.87 -18.83
N VAL A 68 -9.04 7.17 -17.55
CA VAL A 68 -10.29 7.73 -16.99
C VAL A 68 -10.49 9.15 -17.49
N LEU A 69 -9.45 9.98 -17.46
CA LEU A 69 -9.53 11.37 -17.92
C LEU A 69 -9.79 11.50 -19.42
N SER A 70 -9.30 10.56 -20.21
CA SER A 70 -9.57 10.49 -21.66
C SER A 70 -10.95 9.91 -22.01
N GLY A 71 -11.68 9.39 -21.02
CA GLY A 71 -12.96 8.72 -21.23
C GLY A 71 -12.87 7.32 -21.83
N GLU A 72 -11.66 6.73 -21.91
CA GLU A 72 -11.45 5.37 -22.41
C GLU A 72 -12.10 4.32 -21.49
N ILE A 73 -12.08 4.55 -20.18
CA ILE A 73 -12.75 3.73 -19.18
C ILE A 73 -13.53 4.62 -18.20
N SER A 74 -14.65 4.10 -17.68
CA SER A 74 -15.37 4.77 -16.61
C SER A 74 -14.77 4.45 -15.24
N VAL A 75 -15.06 5.30 -14.24
CA VAL A 75 -14.67 5.06 -12.85
C VAL A 75 -15.30 3.78 -12.32
N GLU A 76 -16.54 3.47 -12.71
CA GLU A 76 -17.29 2.28 -12.32
C GLU A 76 -16.64 1.01 -12.86
N GLU A 77 -16.20 1.01 -14.12
CA GLU A 77 -15.49 -0.13 -14.72
C GLU A 77 -14.16 -0.36 -14.01
N LEU A 78 -13.39 0.69 -13.74
CA LEU A 78 -12.14 0.59 -12.99
C LEU A 78 -12.37 0.06 -11.58
N ARG A 79 -13.43 0.51 -10.90
CA ARG A 79 -13.81 0.02 -9.56
C ARG A 79 -14.17 -1.47 -9.60
N ALA A 80 -14.99 -1.88 -10.55
CA ALA A 80 -15.39 -3.28 -10.70
C ALA A 80 -14.19 -4.19 -11.00
N ASP A 81 -13.28 -3.76 -11.88
CA ASP A 81 -12.05 -4.51 -12.18
C ASP A 81 -11.14 -4.62 -10.96
N THR A 82 -10.92 -3.53 -10.24
CA THR A 82 -10.10 -3.50 -9.03
C THR A 82 -10.67 -4.44 -7.96
N GLN A 83 -11.98 -4.39 -7.71
CA GLN A 83 -12.64 -5.30 -6.76
C GLN A 83 -12.48 -6.77 -7.16
N ARG A 84 -12.62 -7.10 -8.46
CA ARG A 84 -12.41 -8.45 -8.97
C ARG A 84 -10.99 -8.92 -8.70
N ARG A 85 -9.99 -8.10 -8.99
CA ARG A 85 -8.57 -8.43 -8.77
C ARG A 85 -8.25 -8.62 -7.29
N VAL A 86 -8.82 -7.80 -6.41
CA VAL A 86 -8.66 -7.98 -4.95
C VAL A 86 -9.31 -9.29 -4.48
N LYS A 87 -10.52 -9.62 -4.96
CA LYS A 87 -11.21 -10.88 -4.63
C LYS A 87 -10.43 -12.12 -5.09
N ASN A 88 -9.77 -12.03 -6.23
CA ASN A 88 -8.93 -13.09 -6.76
C ASN A 88 -7.57 -13.20 -6.04
N GLY A 89 -7.23 -12.24 -5.19
CA GLY A 89 -5.92 -12.18 -4.54
C GLY A 89 -4.79 -11.66 -5.45
N ASP A 90 -5.12 -11.06 -6.60
CA ASP A 90 -4.13 -10.52 -7.55
C ASP A 90 -3.48 -9.25 -7.02
N ILE A 91 -4.23 -8.46 -6.24
CA ILE A 91 -3.76 -7.23 -5.61
C ILE A 91 -4.29 -7.12 -4.18
N SER A 92 -3.52 -6.49 -3.34
CA SER A 92 -3.93 -5.99 -2.02
C SER A 92 -3.57 -4.50 -1.92
N PHE A 93 -3.94 -3.85 -0.85
CA PHE A 93 -3.47 -2.51 -0.57
C PHE A 93 -3.29 -2.33 0.93
N ARG A 94 -2.17 -1.76 1.30
CA ARG A 94 -1.89 -1.32 2.67
C ARG A 94 -1.11 -0.02 2.64
N GLU A 95 -1.38 0.87 3.56
CA GLU A 95 -0.59 2.08 3.72
C GLU A 95 0.82 1.75 4.22
N THR A 96 1.77 2.56 3.78
CA THR A 96 3.18 2.54 4.20
C THR A 96 3.63 3.97 4.49
N LEU A 97 4.80 4.13 5.09
CA LEU A 97 5.38 5.46 5.36
C LEU A 97 5.51 6.31 4.10
N LEU A 98 5.87 5.70 2.98
CA LEU A 98 6.09 6.41 1.70
C LEU A 98 4.85 6.48 0.80
N GLY A 99 3.71 5.93 1.23
CA GLY A 99 2.47 5.91 0.45
C GLY A 99 1.71 4.59 0.60
N GLY A 100 1.85 3.65 -0.33
CA GLY A 100 1.13 2.38 -0.31
C GLY A 100 1.93 1.20 -0.81
N CYS A 101 1.43 0.00 -0.54
CA CYS A 101 1.98 -1.26 -1.01
C CYS A 101 0.86 -2.19 -1.45
N THR A 102 0.98 -2.74 -2.64
CA THR A 102 0.02 -3.69 -3.21
C THR A 102 0.48 -5.15 -3.12
N LYS A 103 1.63 -5.41 -2.49
CA LYS A 103 2.14 -6.77 -2.31
C LYS A 103 1.20 -7.61 -1.46
N PHE A 104 0.79 -8.75 -1.99
CA PHE A 104 0.07 -9.74 -1.23
C PHE A 104 1.03 -10.53 -0.31
N GLY A 105 0.61 -10.78 0.94
CA GLY A 105 1.39 -11.55 1.90
C GLY A 105 2.49 -10.76 2.61
N ARG A 106 3.49 -11.49 3.14
CA ARG A 106 4.55 -10.93 3.98
C ARG A 106 5.59 -10.18 3.15
N CYS A 107 6.10 -9.09 3.72
CA CYS A 107 7.22 -8.35 3.19
C CYS A 107 8.35 -8.31 4.22
N ASN A 108 9.49 -8.90 3.90
CA ASN A 108 10.62 -8.97 4.84
C ASN A 108 11.17 -7.57 5.16
N SER A 109 11.30 -6.69 4.16
CA SER A 109 11.75 -5.32 4.36
C SER A 109 10.85 -4.55 5.34
N PHE A 110 9.53 -4.70 5.20
CA PHE A 110 8.57 -4.10 6.15
C PHE A 110 8.73 -4.65 7.57
N LEU A 111 8.92 -5.97 7.71
CA LEU A 111 9.11 -6.61 9.03
C LEU A 111 10.42 -6.18 9.71
N LEU A 112 11.45 -5.86 8.92
CA LEU A 112 12.76 -5.41 9.40
C LEU A 112 12.82 -3.87 9.57
N GLY A 113 11.73 -3.15 9.31
CA GLY A 113 11.72 -1.68 9.37
C GLY A 113 12.42 -1.00 8.19
N ASP A 114 12.87 -1.75 7.18
CA ASP A 114 13.54 -1.20 6.00
C ASP A 114 12.52 -0.65 4.99
N PHE A 115 12.01 0.55 5.27
CA PHE A 115 11.08 1.24 4.38
C PHE A 115 11.75 1.82 3.12
N LEU A 116 13.06 2.02 3.12
CA LEU A 116 13.79 2.52 1.95
C LEU A 116 13.79 1.52 0.79
N SER A 117 13.67 0.23 1.06
CA SER A 117 13.47 -0.78 0.02
C SER A 117 12.19 -0.57 -0.81
N CYS A 118 11.23 0.21 -0.30
CA CYS A 118 10.03 0.55 -1.05
C CYS A 118 10.33 1.48 -2.24
N LEU A 119 11.42 2.27 -2.20
CA LEU A 119 11.78 3.20 -3.28
C LEU A 119 12.03 2.50 -4.62
N THR A 120 12.45 1.23 -4.59
CA THR A 120 12.73 0.41 -5.78
C THR A 120 11.79 -0.78 -5.92
N CYS A 121 10.78 -0.89 -5.06
CA CYS A 121 9.87 -2.04 -5.05
C CYS A 121 8.80 -1.93 -6.15
N GLU A 122 8.61 -2.98 -6.93
CA GLU A 122 7.59 -3.06 -7.98
C GLU A 122 6.15 -3.00 -7.44
N SER A 123 5.93 -3.36 -6.18
CA SER A 123 4.61 -3.33 -5.54
C SER A 123 4.34 -2.02 -4.81
N ALA A 124 5.25 -1.05 -4.84
CA ALA A 124 5.11 0.20 -4.12
C ALA A 124 4.31 1.24 -4.93
N VAL A 125 3.53 2.01 -4.18
CA VAL A 125 2.95 3.29 -4.60
C VAL A 125 3.61 4.37 -3.74
N ILE A 126 4.39 5.25 -4.35
CA ILE A 126 5.17 6.27 -3.65
C ILE A 126 4.57 7.64 -3.92
N LYS A 127 4.34 8.40 -2.85
CA LYS A 127 3.80 9.76 -2.87
C LYS A 127 4.89 10.72 -2.39
N LEU A 128 5.24 11.72 -3.20
CA LEU A 128 6.34 12.65 -2.86
C LEU A 128 6.06 13.43 -1.58
N GLU A 129 4.83 13.84 -1.36
CA GLU A 129 4.41 14.52 -0.13
C GLU A 129 4.65 13.67 1.14
N ARG A 130 4.54 12.34 1.03
CA ARG A 130 4.86 11.43 2.16
C ARG A 130 6.36 11.38 2.41
N ILE A 131 7.18 11.41 1.35
CA ILE A 131 8.64 11.47 1.50
C ILE A 131 9.05 12.76 2.22
N GLU A 132 8.46 13.91 1.86
CA GLU A 132 8.72 15.17 2.50
C GLU A 132 8.40 15.14 4.00
N VAL A 133 7.27 14.55 4.38
CA VAL A 133 6.89 14.36 5.79
C VAL A 133 7.92 13.48 6.51
N VAL A 134 8.29 12.33 5.94
CA VAL A 134 9.28 11.42 6.55
C VAL A 134 10.64 12.12 6.72
N ILE A 135 11.10 12.89 5.73
CA ILE A 135 12.34 13.67 5.85
C ILE A 135 12.24 14.70 6.99
N SER A 136 11.11 15.38 7.12
CA SER A 136 10.87 16.36 8.17
C SER A 136 10.91 15.71 9.56
N ASP A 137 10.23 14.59 9.72
CA ASP A 137 10.16 13.83 10.96
C ASP A 137 11.55 13.28 11.34
N SER A 138 12.26 12.68 10.37
CA SER A 138 13.62 12.17 10.57
C SER A 138 14.62 13.29 10.96
N ARG A 139 14.48 14.49 10.39
CA ARG A 139 15.30 15.65 10.81
C ARG A 139 15.02 16.06 12.25
N SER A 140 13.78 15.99 12.68
CA SER A 140 13.41 16.25 14.07
C SER A 140 13.97 15.20 15.01
N GLU A 141 13.97 13.93 14.57
CA GLU A 141 14.55 12.81 15.31
C GLU A 141 16.06 12.95 15.49
N LEU A 142 16.79 13.49 14.50
CA LEU A 142 18.23 13.75 14.60
C LEU A 142 18.62 14.61 15.79
N LEU A 143 17.72 15.47 16.27
CA LEU A 143 17.97 16.32 17.43
C LEU A 143 18.06 15.52 18.74
N MET A 144 17.54 14.30 18.77
CA MET A 144 17.55 13.41 19.93
C MET A 144 18.84 12.60 20.06
N TYR A 145 19.63 12.49 18.98
CA TYR A 145 20.84 11.68 18.94
C TYR A 145 22.11 12.52 19.10
N THR A 146 23.11 11.96 19.78
CA THR A 146 24.45 12.56 19.86
C THR A 146 25.13 12.51 18.48
N GLN A 147 26.00 13.49 18.19
CA GLN A 147 26.65 13.65 16.88
C GLN A 147 27.45 12.42 16.41
N ALA A 148 28.00 11.63 17.32
CA ALA A 148 28.84 10.47 17.03
C ALA A 148 28.08 9.13 17.13
N SER A 149 26.78 9.13 17.36
CA SER A 149 26.02 7.88 17.53
C SER A 149 25.78 7.16 16.20
N GLY A 150 25.71 5.83 16.26
CA GLY A 150 25.40 4.99 15.10
C GLY A 150 23.99 5.22 14.59
N GLU A 151 23.05 5.46 15.51
CA GLU A 151 21.65 5.77 15.21
C GLU A 151 21.54 7.04 14.37
N ARG A 152 22.27 8.09 14.75
CA ARG A 152 22.32 9.33 13.99
C ARG A 152 22.81 9.10 12.55
N GLN A 153 23.88 8.33 12.39
CA GLN A 153 24.43 8.02 11.05
C GLN A 153 23.43 7.24 10.16
N ILE A 154 22.61 6.37 10.76
CA ILE A 154 21.57 5.64 10.04
C ILE A 154 20.51 6.64 9.54
N VAL A 155 19.97 7.47 10.42
CA VAL A 155 18.94 8.46 10.07
C VAL A 155 19.45 9.47 9.04
N GLU A 156 20.70 9.93 9.15
CA GLU A 156 21.30 10.82 8.16
C GLU A 156 21.36 10.18 6.76
N LYS A 157 21.72 8.90 6.66
CA LYS A 157 21.72 8.16 5.39
C LYS A 157 20.32 7.94 4.84
N GLU A 158 19.32 7.72 5.69
CA GLU A 158 17.93 7.60 5.28
C GLU A 158 17.43 8.92 4.67
N ILE A 159 17.70 10.04 5.33
CA ILE A 159 17.36 11.39 4.83
C ILE A 159 18.05 11.65 3.48
N GLU A 160 19.34 11.29 3.35
CA GLU A 160 20.08 11.46 2.10
C GLU A 160 19.40 10.69 0.96
N ARG A 161 19.12 9.41 1.14
CA ARG A 161 18.48 8.57 0.12
C ARG A 161 17.07 9.04 -0.27
N LEU A 162 16.27 9.46 0.70
CA LEU A 162 14.95 10.04 0.45
C LEU A 162 15.03 11.36 -0.31
N SER A 163 15.99 12.21 0.07
CA SER A 163 16.21 13.52 -0.58
C SER A 163 16.70 13.36 -2.02
N ASP A 164 17.56 12.38 -2.28
CA ASP A 164 18.03 12.05 -3.63
C ASP A 164 16.88 11.55 -4.51
N PHE A 165 16.05 10.66 -3.98
CA PHE A 165 14.87 10.18 -4.71
C PHE A 165 13.91 11.33 -5.04
N LEU A 166 13.63 12.20 -4.07
CA LEU A 166 12.76 13.37 -4.24
C LEU A 166 13.31 14.29 -5.34
N ARG A 167 14.61 14.59 -5.29
CA ARG A 167 15.28 15.44 -6.28
C ARG A 167 15.20 14.86 -7.68
N LEU A 168 15.50 13.56 -7.85
CA LEU A 168 15.43 12.89 -9.14
C LEU A 168 14.01 12.96 -9.72
N LYS A 169 13.00 12.65 -8.92
CA LYS A 169 11.61 12.61 -9.37
C LYS A 169 10.99 14.00 -9.60
N THR A 170 11.53 15.03 -8.98
CA THR A 170 11.12 16.42 -9.24
C THR A 170 11.78 16.97 -10.51
N THR A 171 13.00 16.53 -10.87
CA THR A 171 13.72 16.98 -12.07
C THR A 171 13.23 16.28 -13.34
N GLU A 172 12.66 15.08 -13.26
CA GLU A 172 12.07 14.35 -14.39
C GLU A 172 10.72 14.95 -14.88
N ARG A 173 10.25 16.02 -14.28
CA ARG A 173 9.05 16.81 -14.67
C ARG A 173 9.42 17.99 -15.56
#